data_ebdfa061b961beb1d95d3c0e9171777d
#
_entry.id   ebdfa061b961beb1d95d3c0e9171777d
#
_cell.length_a   1.000
_cell.length_b   1.000
_cell.length_c   1.000
_cell.angle_alpha   90.00
_cell.angle_beta   90.00
_cell.angle_gamma   90.00
#
_symmetry.space_group_name_H-M   'P 1'
#
loop_
_entity.id
_entity.type
_entity.pdbx_description
1 polymer ?
#
loop_
_entity_poly.entity_id
_entity_poly.type
_entity_poly.pdbx_seq_one_letter_code
_entity_poly.pdbx_strand_id
1 'polypeptide(L)'
;MNLLIARSNFHSYSETFIDEQIKQLQPVEVLYEGWLPNQTYSGKSIYPFPLSHLAIRGSLRNLVPGLYRKIYQYYLKRFLRTNHIDAFLANYGPLGSNIYEACLALGIPYSIVFLGFDANEKKTLDTYRADYAAMLPKAQAVIVVAASMRANLEAIAGPLANLYVIPCGVDVSTFKPGGQKSERFTFISVARFAEKKGPIHTLRAFEMVIKQFPQARLQMIGDGPMWEEAKAFVREKGLSEQVEFLGAMSQAEYLPYLQAADVFVQHSIITKAGDSEGTPVAILEAAACGLPTVSTRHAGIPDAVIEGETGLLTDEHDVQGMAEACLFLIQNEADRLRMGVSARKHIEMNYDVVKLSQKIKSVVKFVVL
;
A
#
# COMPACT_ATOMS: atom_id res chain seq x y z
N MET A 1 -5.92 20.76 -17.29
CA MET A 1 -5.41 20.80 -15.91
C MET A 1 -4.08 20.06 -15.88
N ASN A 2 -3.03 20.77 -15.60
CA ASN A 2 -1.67 20.26 -15.48
C ASN A 2 -1.48 19.74 -14.06
N LEU A 3 -1.79 18.44 -13.85
CA LEU A 3 -1.59 17.76 -12.57
C LEU A 3 -0.13 17.36 -12.39
N LEU A 4 0.45 17.69 -11.23
CA LEU A 4 1.73 17.17 -10.78
C LEU A 4 1.48 16.13 -9.69
N ILE A 5 2.16 14.99 -9.75
CA ILE A 5 2.13 13.96 -8.69
C ILE A 5 3.52 13.88 -8.03
N ALA A 6 3.56 13.73 -6.71
CA ALA A 6 4.78 13.43 -5.99
C ALA A 6 4.70 12.04 -5.32
N ARG A 7 5.84 11.31 -5.37
CA ARG A 7 6.07 10.04 -4.68
C ARG A 7 7.47 10.00 -4.05
N SER A 8 7.67 9.09 -3.10
CA SER A 8 8.95 9.01 -2.37
C SER A 8 10.06 8.34 -3.18
N ASN A 9 9.73 7.30 -3.95
CA ASN A 9 10.68 6.46 -4.70
C ASN A 9 10.36 6.47 -6.19
N PHE A 10 11.36 6.23 -7.05
CA PHE A 10 11.14 6.09 -8.50
C PHE A 10 10.31 4.85 -8.83
N HIS A 11 10.75 3.70 -8.31
CA HIS A 11 10.03 2.42 -8.37
C HIS A 11 10.14 1.70 -7.03
N SER A 12 9.05 1.06 -6.63
CA SER A 12 9.04 0.18 -5.46
C SER A 12 8.07 -0.96 -5.74
N TYR A 13 8.53 -2.20 -5.60
CA TYR A 13 7.68 -3.39 -5.75
C TYR A 13 6.45 -3.40 -4.83
N SER A 14 6.52 -2.64 -3.73
CA SER A 14 5.42 -2.54 -2.76
C SER A 14 4.47 -1.36 -2.96
N GLU A 15 4.73 -0.50 -3.97
CA GLU A 15 3.97 0.73 -4.24
C GLU A 15 3.30 0.72 -5.63
N THR A 16 2.96 -0.47 -6.13
CA THR A 16 2.36 -0.68 -7.46
C THR A 16 1.06 0.09 -7.68
N PHE A 17 0.30 0.33 -6.61
CA PHE A 17 -0.92 1.15 -6.64
C PHE A 17 -0.63 2.63 -6.99
N ILE A 18 0.56 3.17 -6.65
CA ILE A 18 0.97 4.52 -7.07
C ILE A 18 1.27 4.53 -8.57
N ASP A 19 1.91 3.49 -9.10
CA ASP A 19 2.16 3.36 -10.53
C ASP A 19 0.85 3.30 -11.33
N GLU A 20 -0.13 2.50 -10.86
CA GLU A 20 -1.45 2.47 -11.46
C GLU A 20 -2.20 3.81 -11.32
N GLN A 21 -2.09 4.49 -10.18
CA GLN A 21 -2.64 5.85 -9.99
C GLN A 21 -2.05 6.83 -11.01
N ILE A 22 -0.73 6.83 -11.20
CA ILE A 22 -0.04 7.68 -12.19
C ILE A 22 -0.53 7.37 -13.60
N LYS A 23 -0.62 6.09 -13.98
CA LYS A 23 -1.11 5.63 -15.28
C LYS A 23 -2.54 6.11 -15.55
N GLN A 24 -3.44 6.05 -14.55
CA GLN A 24 -4.84 6.44 -14.71
C GLN A 24 -5.06 7.97 -14.65
N LEU A 25 -4.31 8.68 -13.80
CA LEU A 25 -4.44 10.12 -13.63
C LEU A 25 -3.75 10.91 -14.74
N GLN A 26 -2.74 10.32 -15.40
CA GLN A 26 -1.96 10.93 -16.49
C GLN A 26 -1.45 12.34 -16.13
N PRO A 27 -0.61 12.47 -15.09
CA PRO A 27 -0.04 13.76 -14.70
C PRO A 27 0.88 14.29 -15.82
N VAL A 28 1.06 15.62 -15.86
CA VAL A 28 2.02 16.23 -16.80
C VAL A 28 3.46 15.91 -16.40
N GLU A 29 3.70 15.64 -15.11
CA GLU A 29 5.00 15.26 -14.59
C GLU A 29 4.85 14.53 -13.24
N VAL A 30 5.86 13.75 -12.85
CA VAL A 30 5.95 13.08 -11.56
C VAL A 30 7.26 13.49 -10.89
N LEU A 31 7.18 14.00 -9.67
CA LEU A 31 8.33 14.27 -8.81
C LEU A 31 8.61 13.08 -7.89
N TYR A 32 9.88 12.71 -7.74
CA TYR A 32 10.31 11.65 -6.84
C TYR A 32 11.64 11.99 -6.16
N GLU A 33 12.18 11.05 -5.39
CA GLU A 33 13.43 11.10 -4.63
C GLU A 33 13.26 11.63 -3.20
N GLY A 34 12.81 10.73 -2.32
CA GLY A 34 12.66 10.96 -0.88
C GLY A 34 11.51 11.89 -0.51
N TRP A 35 11.53 12.39 0.70
CA TRP A 35 10.47 13.25 1.24
C TRP A 35 10.54 14.71 0.78
N LEU A 36 11.64 15.12 0.14
CA LEU A 36 11.81 16.39 -0.57
C LEU A 36 12.04 16.07 -2.06
N PRO A 37 10.98 15.69 -2.80
CA PRO A 37 11.10 15.20 -4.16
C PRO A 37 11.67 16.29 -5.08
N ASN A 38 12.68 15.93 -5.85
CA ASN A 38 13.44 16.91 -6.62
C ASN A 38 13.86 16.44 -8.01
N GLN A 39 13.60 15.19 -8.36
CA GLN A 39 13.80 14.63 -9.69
C GLN A 39 12.45 14.39 -10.36
N THR A 40 12.39 14.53 -11.67
CA THR A 40 11.21 14.28 -12.47
C THR A 40 11.37 13.02 -13.31
N TYR A 41 10.26 12.40 -13.71
CA TYR A 41 10.27 11.25 -14.62
C TYR A 41 10.85 11.62 -15.98
N SER A 42 10.74 12.89 -16.43
CA SER A 42 11.39 13.39 -17.64
C SER A 42 12.92 13.58 -17.50
N GLY A 43 13.51 13.20 -16.35
CA GLY A 43 14.95 13.30 -16.09
C GLY A 43 15.43 14.70 -15.71
N LYS A 44 14.54 15.65 -15.42
CA LYS A 44 14.88 16.99 -14.97
C LYS A 44 14.96 17.05 -13.44
N SER A 45 15.77 17.97 -12.91
CA SER A 45 15.76 18.31 -11.49
C SER A 45 15.03 19.64 -11.28
N ILE A 46 14.37 19.81 -10.11
CA ILE A 46 13.83 21.12 -9.72
C ILE A 46 14.96 22.13 -9.48
N TYR A 47 16.19 21.66 -9.21
CA TYR A 47 17.36 22.47 -9.03
C TYR A 47 18.07 22.71 -10.37
N PRO A 48 18.60 23.93 -10.63
CA PRO A 48 19.27 24.26 -11.90
C PRO A 48 20.62 23.54 -12.08
N PHE A 49 21.22 23.06 -11.00
CA PHE A 49 22.54 22.41 -10.99
C PHE A 49 22.51 21.10 -10.21
N PRO A 50 22.41 19.92 -10.87
CA PRO A 50 22.33 18.63 -10.18
C PRO A 50 23.57 18.27 -9.33
N LEU A 51 24.77 18.76 -9.71
CA LEU A 51 26.02 18.50 -8.96
C LEU A 51 26.10 19.31 -7.64
N SER A 52 25.59 20.53 -7.61
CA SER A 52 25.52 21.34 -6.38
C SER A 52 24.52 20.75 -5.36
N HIS A 53 23.54 20.01 -5.85
CA HIS A 53 22.54 19.34 -5.02
C HIS A 53 23.14 18.22 -4.17
N LEU A 54 24.04 17.39 -4.70
CA LEU A 54 24.71 16.31 -3.94
C LEU A 54 25.58 16.87 -2.79
N ALA A 55 26.30 17.97 -3.03
CA ALA A 55 27.11 18.65 -2.00
C ALA A 55 26.23 19.33 -0.92
N ILE A 56 25.12 19.97 -1.33
CA ILE A 56 24.16 20.61 -0.43
C ILE A 56 23.39 19.58 0.40
N ARG A 57 23.06 18.42 -0.20
CA ARG A 57 22.27 17.37 0.44
C ARG A 57 22.96 16.72 1.65
N GLY A 58 24.29 16.51 1.59
CA GLY A 58 25.05 15.90 2.68
C GLY A 58 25.30 16.83 3.87
N SER A 59 25.67 18.07 3.59
CA SER A 59 26.17 19.02 4.61
C SER A 59 25.06 19.93 5.17
N LEU A 60 24.26 20.58 4.30
CA LEU A 60 23.25 21.55 4.74
C LEU A 60 22.00 20.91 5.35
N ARG A 61 21.57 19.75 4.88
CA ARG A 61 20.41 19.05 5.45
C ARG A 61 20.61 18.69 6.91
N ASN A 62 21.81 18.28 7.28
CA ASN A 62 22.13 17.85 8.64
C ASN A 62 22.58 19.02 9.54
N LEU A 63 23.24 20.06 8.99
CA LEU A 63 23.77 21.18 9.74
C LEU A 63 22.75 22.32 9.91
N VAL A 64 21.94 22.60 8.89
CA VAL A 64 20.96 23.71 8.91
C VAL A 64 19.67 23.31 8.19
N PRO A 65 18.85 22.40 8.76
CA PRO A 65 17.65 21.86 8.08
C PRO A 65 16.63 22.93 7.69
N GLY A 66 16.48 24.00 8.47
CA GLY A 66 15.58 25.12 8.16
C GLY A 66 15.99 25.92 6.90
N LEU A 67 17.29 26.11 6.67
CA LEU A 67 17.79 26.77 5.46
C LEU A 67 17.59 25.86 4.23
N TYR A 68 17.86 24.56 4.38
CA TYR A 68 17.63 23.60 3.31
C TYR A 68 16.16 23.56 2.87
N ARG A 69 15.21 23.55 3.82
CA ARG A 69 13.77 23.64 3.52
C ARG A 69 13.41 24.93 2.76
N LYS A 70 13.97 26.10 3.16
CA LYS A 70 13.75 27.38 2.44
C LYS A 70 14.26 27.35 1.00
N ILE A 71 15.45 26.77 0.77
CA ILE A 71 16.04 26.60 -0.57
C ILE A 71 15.13 25.68 -1.42
N TYR A 72 14.71 24.55 -0.85
CA TYR A 72 13.77 23.64 -1.51
C TYR A 72 12.48 24.35 -1.91
N GLN A 73 11.84 25.07 -0.98
CA GLN A 73 10.60 25.83 -1.24
C GLN A 73 10.76 26.87 -2.35
N TYR A 74 11.92 27.55 -2.42
CA TYR A 74 12.20 28.48 -3.50
C TYR A 74 12.23 27.81 -4.87
N TYR A 75 12.97 26.71 -5.02
CA TYR A 75 13.09 26.00 -6.29
C TYR A 75 11.80 25.27 -6.66
N LEU A 76 11.09 24.70 -5.68
CA LEU A 76 9.79 24.09 -5.92
C LEU A 76 8.79 25.13 -6.46
N LYS A 77 8.68 26.30 -5.83
CA LYS A 77 7.82 27.39 -6.32
C LYS A 77 8.18 27.83 -7.74
N ARG A 78 9.47 27.93 -8.05
CA ARG A 78 9.93 28.23 -9.41
C ARG A 78 9.50 27.14 -10.38
N PHE A 79 9.71 25.87 -10.05
CA PHE A 79 9.33 24.72 -10.87
C PHE A 79 7.82 24.70 -11.14
N LEU A 80 6.99 24.88 -10.12
CA LEU A 80 5.53 24.90 -10.24
C LEU A 80 5.04 25.98 -11.21
N ARG A 81 5.60 27.20 -11.10
CA ARG A 81 5.27 28.33 -12.01
C ARG A 81 5.73 28.08 -13.44
N THR A 82 6.97 27.63 -13.63
CA THR A 82 7.57 27.44 -14.97
C THR A 82 6.87 26.33 -15.75
N ASN A 83 6.35 25.31 -15.05
CA ASN A 83 5.64 24.19 -15.69
C ASN A 83 4.11 24.36 -15.67
N HIS A 84 3.61 25.56 -15.30
CA HIS A 84 2.17 25.88 -15.30
C HIS A 84 1.34 24.82 -14.59
N ILE A 85 1.75 24.41 -13.36
CA ILE A 85 1.04 23.40 -12.60
C ILE A 85 -0.25 23.96 -12.02
N ASP A 86 -1.37 23.31 -12.32
CA ASP A 86 -2.71 23.71 -11.87
C ASP A 86 -3.13 22.99 -10.58
N ALA A 87 -2.62 21.79 -10.31
CA ALA A 87 -2.93 21.01 -9.12
C ALA A 87 -1.76 20.10 -8.74
N PHE A 88 -1.63 19.80 -7.42
CA PHE A 88 -0.58 18.95 -6.90
C PHE A 88 -1.16 17.83 -6.03
N LEU A 89 -0.81 16.56 -6.34
CA LEU A 89 -1.17 15.38 -5.56
C LEU A 89 0.09 14.80 -4.92
N ALA A 90 0.15 14.77 -3.58
CA ALA A 90 1.24 14.15 -2.84
C ALA A 90 0.83 12.77 -2.33
N ASN A 91 1.58 11.73 -2.68
CA ASN A 91 1.48 10.43 -2.06
C ASN A 91 2.34 10.42 -0.80
N TYR A 92 1.73 10.15 0.35
CA TYR A 92 2.22 10.23 1.73
C TYR A 92 2.16 11.62 2.38
N GLY A 93 1.72 11.63 3.65
CA GLY A 93 1.66 12.81 4.50
C GLY A 93 2.98 13.58 4.63
N PRO A 94 4.15 12.92 4.84
CA PRO A 94 5.46 13.58 4.84
C PRO A 94 5.81 14.35 3.56
N LEU A 95 5.38 13.88 2.38
CA LEU A 95 5.50 14.64 1.14
C LEU A 95 4.59 15.87 1.16
N GLY A 96 3.34 15.69 1.58
CA GLY A 96 2.40 16.78 1.78
C GLY A 96 2.98 17.89 2.64
N SER A 97 3.62 17.55 3.77
CA SER A 97 4.28 18.49 4.69
C SER A 97 5.39 19.31 4.03
N ASN A 98 6.01 18.80 2.99
CA ASN A 98 7.10 19.49 2.30
C ASN A 98 6.64 20.30 1.09
N ILE A 99 5.42 20.11 0.59
CA ILE A 99 4.96 20.81 -0.63
C ILE A 99 3.88 21.87 -0.35
N TYR A 100 3.11 21.73 0.75
CA TYR A 100 1.89 22.53 0.96
C TYR A 100 2.18 24.04 1.03
N GLU A 101 3.30 24.48 1.65
CA GLU A 101 3.67 25.89 1.74
C GLU A 101 3.90 26.53 0.36
N ALA A 102 4.53 25.78 -0.57
CA ALA A 102 4.73 26.25 -1.93
C ALA A 102 3.41 26.37 -2.68
N CYS A 103 2.54 25.41 -2.51
CA CYS A 103 1.20 25.40 -3.12
C CYS A 103 0.34 26.56 -2.60
N LEU A 104 0.27 26.76 -1.29
CA LEU A 104 -0.46 27.89 -0.69
C LEU A 104 0.07 29.23 -1.17
N ALA A 105 1.40 29.41 -1.22
CA ALA A 105 2.00 30.66 -1.67
C ALA A 105 1.75 31.00 -3.15
N LEU A 106 1.34 30.01 -3.95
CA LEU A 106 1.05 30.16 -5.37
C LEU A 106 -0.45 30.06 -5.70
N GLY A 107 -1.30 29.80 -4.71
CA GLY A 107 -2.73 29.55 -4.93
C GLY A 107 -3.00 28.25 -5.70
N ILE A 108 -2.07 27.27 -5.68
CA ILE A 108 -2.22 25.98 -6.34
C ILE A 108 -2.92 25.02 -5.37
N PRO A 109 -4.10 24.45 -5.71
CA PRO A 109 -4.74 23.43 -4.90
C PRO A 109 -3.84 22.19 -4.77
N TYR A 110 -3.76 21.63 -3.56
CA TYR A 110 -3.02 20.42 -3.30
C TYR A 110 -3.86 19.38 -2.58
N SER A 111 -3.63 18.13 -2.89
CA SER A 111 -4.27 16.98 -2.26
C SER A 111 -3.22 16.00 -1.73
N ILE A 112 -3.57 15.25 -0.70
CA ILE A 112 -2.65 14.32 -0.03
C ILE A 112 -3.32 12.97 0.08
N VAL A 113 -2.58 11.89 -0.27
CA VAL A 113 -3.00 10.51 -0.09
C VAL A 113 -2.21 9.88 1.05
N PHE A 114 -2.88 9.43 2.09
CA PHE A 114 -2.32 8.69 3.21
C PHE A 114 -2.46 7.19 2.96
N LEU A 115 -1.36 6.46 3.12
CA LEU A 115 -1.22 5.10 2.60
C LEU A 115 -0.98 4.02 3.68
N GLY A 116 -0.80 4.41 4.93
CA GLY A 116 -0.62 3.47 6.04
C GLY A 116 0.15 4.09 7.20
N PHE A 117 1.48 3.85 7.25
CA PHE A 117 2.33 4.30 8.36
C PHE A 117 2.23 5.81 8.61
N ASP A 118 2.05 6.59 7.57
CA ASP A 118 1.98 8.05 7.59
C ASP A 118 0.72 8.61 8.27
N ALA A 119 -0.30 7.78 8.49
CA ALA A 119 -1.50 8.10 9.27
C ALA A 119 -1.65 7.24 10.55
N ASN A 120 -0.79 6.23 10.77
CA ASN A 120 -0.96 5.26 11.86
C ASN A 120 0.27 5.18 12.78
N GLU A 121 1.49 5.30 12.25
CA GLU A 121 2.71 5.16 13.04
C GLU A 121 2.90 6.37 13.98
N LYS A 122 2.95 6.12 15.28
CA LYS A 122 3.05 7.17 16.31
C LYS A 122 4.22 8.11 16.09
N LYS A 123 5.42 7.58 15.78
CA LYS A 123 6.62 8.38 15.52
C LYS A 123 6.44 9.34 14.35
N THR A 124 5.82 8.88 13.27
CA THR A 124 5.53 9.68 12.08
C THR A 124 4.50 10.76 12.40
N LEU A 125 3.40 10.40 13.07
CA LEU A 125 2.37 11.35 13.49
C LEU A 125 2.93 12.43 14.43
N ASP A 126 3.77 12.07 15.40
CA ASP A 126 4.39 13.03 16.30
C ASP A 126 5.41 13.94 15.57
N THR A 127 6.18 13.39 14.63
CA THR A 127 7.16 14.16 13.83
C THR A 127 6.49 15.21 12.96
N TYR A 128 5.38 14.88 12.32
CA TYR A 128 4.68 15.75 11.37
C TYR A 128 3.42 16.41 11.95
N ARG A 129 3.17 16.30 13.25
CA ARG A 129 1.96 16.81 13.93
C ARG A 129 1.64 18.26 13.58
N ALA A 130 2.64 19.16 13.70
CA ALA A 130 2.45 20.59 13.42
C ALA A 130 2.15 20.85 11.94
N ASP A 131 2.85 20.18 11.04
CA ASP A 131 2.60 20.31 9.61
C ASP A 131 1.20 19.75 9.24
N TYR A 132 0.82 18.59 9.78
CA TYR A 132 -0.50 17.98 9.53
C TYR A 132 -1.64 18.90 10.03
N ALA A 133 -1.52 19.46 11.24
CA ALA A 133 -2.49 20.41 11.76
C ALA A 133 -2.64 21.66 10.87
N ALA A 134 -1.54 22.13 10.28
CA ALA A 134 -1.53 23.33 9.43
C ALA A 134 -2.01 23.03 7.99
N MET A 135 -1.69 21.87 7.41
CA MET A 135 -1.91 21.58 6.00
C MET A 135 -3.26 20.91 5.71
N LEU A 136 -3.72 19.97 6.59
CA LEU A 136 -4.89 19.14 6.28
C LEU A 136 -6.18 19.95 6.13
N PRO A 137 -6.49 20.94 6.99
CA PRO A 137 -7.70 21.76 6.81
C PRO A 137 -7.69 22.62 5.54
N LYS A 138 -6.51 22.89 4.97
CA LYS A 138 -6.32 23.73 3.77
C LYS A 138 -6.13 22.94 2.49
N ALA A 139 -6.00 21.62 2.59
CA ALA A 139 -5.89 20.76 1.42
C ALA A 139 -7.20 20.77 0.62
N GLN A 140 -7.09 20.63 -0.70
CA GLN A 140 -8.24 20.41 -1.58
C GLN A 140 -8.94 19.09 -1.24
N ALA A 141 -8.15 18.02 -1.04
CA ALA A 141 -8.63 16.74 -0.57
C ALA A 141 -7.57 16.05 0.31
N VAL A 142 -8.03 15.48 1.42
CA VAL A 142 -7.28 14.53 2.25
C VAL A 142 -7.85 13.15 1.94
N ILE A 143 -7.08 12.30 1.29
CA ILE A 143 -7.50 10.97 0.88
C ILE A 143 -6.83 9.96 1.82
N VAL A 144 -7.63 9.10 2.45
CA VAL A 144 -7.14 7.97 3.26
C VAL A 144 -7.56 6.66 2.60
N VAL A 145 -6.67 5.67 2.59
CA VAL A 145 -6.95 4.39 1.94
C VAL A 145 -7.73 3.41 2.83
N ALA A 146 -7.89 3.71 4.12
CA ALA A 146 -8.72 2.95 5.05
C ALA A 146 -9.46 3.88 6.01
N ALA A 147 -10.70 3.53 6.36
CA ALA A 147 -11.54 4.35 7.26
C ALA A 147 -10.92 4.54 8.66
N SER A 148 -10.16 3.55 9.14
CA SER A 148 -9.46 3.58 10.43
C SER A 148 -8.45 4.75 10.57
N MET A 149 -7.94 5.28 9.46
CA MET A 149 -6.97 6.38 9.47
C MET A 149 -7.59 7.74 9.81
N ARG A 150 -8.90 7.90 9.56
CA ARG A 150 -9.63 9.17 9.80
C ARG A 150 -9.43 9.68 11.23
N ALA A 151 -9.67 8.84 12.23
CA ALA A 151 -9.64 9.24 13.63
C ALA A 151 -8.25 9.80 14.04
N ASN A 152 -7.16 9.21 13.56
CA ASN A 152 -5.81 9.65 13.87
C ASN A 152 -5.51 11.04 13.27
N LEU A 153 -5.94 11.30 12.04
CA LEU A 153 -5.72 12.59 11.39
C LEU A 153 -6.62 13.67 11.97
N GLU A 154 -7.88 13.38 12.27
CA GLU A 154 -8.82 14.31 12.92
C GLU A 154 -8.43 14.61 14.37
N ALA A 155 -7.77 13.69 15.07
CA ALA A 155 -7.18 13.95 16.40
C ALA A 155 -6.04 15.00 16.35
N ILE A 156 -5.42 15.20 15.19
CA ILE A 156 -4.34 16.18 14.98
C ILE A 156 -4.87 17.50 14.44
N ALA A 157 -5.75 17.45 13.44
CA ALA A 157 -6.16 18.61 12.65
C ALA A 157 -7.59 19.11 12.97
N GLY A 158 -8.32 18.43 13.86
CA GLY A 158 -9.76 18.62 14.06
C GLY A 158 -10.60 17.95 12.95
N PRO A 159 -11.92 18.09 12.98
CA PRO A 159 -12.80 17.52 11.98
C PRO A 159 -12.46 17.99 10.56
N LEU A 160 -12.36 17.05 9.61
CA LEU A 160 -11.94 17.30 8.23
C LEU A 160 -13.10 17.05 7.26
N ALA A 161 -13.80 18.12 6.83
CA ALA A 161 -14.86 18.03 5.82
C ALA A 161 -14.34 17.64 4.42
N ASN A 162 -13.06 17.83 4.16
CA ASN A 162 -12.35 17.51 2.92
C ASN A 162 -11.66 16.13 2.95
N LEU A 163 -11.98 15.27 3.95
CA LEU A 163 -11.42 13.92 4.05
C LEU A 163 -12.31 12.88 3.36
N TYR A 164 -11.70 12.16 2.43
CA TYR A 164 -12.33 11.13 1.60
C TYR A 164 -11.66 9.77 1.88
N VAL A 165 -12.48 8.73 2.06
CA VAL A 165 -11.98 7.34 2.11
C VAL A 165 -12.02 6.78 0.70
N ILE A 166 -10.85 6.62 0.07
CA ILE A 166 -10.69 6.04 -1.26
C ILE A 166 -9.58 4.99 -1.17
N PRO A 167 -9.92 3.71 -1.13
CA PRO A 167 -8.93 2.64 -0.96
C PRO A 167 -7.98 2.54 -2.16
N CYS A 168 -6.88 1.81 -1.98
CA CYS A 168 -6.05 1.38 -3.11
C CYS A 168 -6.87 0.50 -4.04
N GLY A 169 -6.64 0.63 -5.35
CA GLY A 169 -7.29 -0.19 -6.36
C GLY A 169 -6.36 -1.24 -6.94
N VAL A 170 -6.95 -2.19 -7.67
CA VAL A 170 -6.25 -3.20 -8.45
C VAL A 170 -6.75 -3.17 -9.90
N ASP A 171 -5.85 -3.44 -10.86
CA ASP A 171 -6.23 -3.62 -12.26
C ASP A 171 -6.91 -4.99 -12.45
N VAL A 172 -8.24 -4.98 -12.43
CA VAL A 172 -9.08 -6.17 -12.59
C VAL A 172 -9.04 -6.78 -13.99
N SER A 173 -8.46 -6.08 -14.97
CA SER A 173 -8.24 -6.62 -16.31
C SER A 173 -6.98 -7.47 -16.38
N THR A 174 -5.96 -7.12 -15.62
CA THR A 174 -4.71 -7.86 -15.45
C THR A 174 -4.88 -8.99 -14.44
N PHE A 175 -5.29 -8.67 -13.21
CA PHE A 175 -5.57 -9.65 -12.17
C PHE A 175 -6.97 -10.23 -12.35
N LYS A 176 -7.03 -11.45 -12.89
CA LYS A 176 -8.28 -12.16 -13.18
C LYS A 176 -8.08 -13.67 -13.02
N PRO A 177 -9.16 -14.42 -12.78
CA PRO A 177 -9.10 -15.87 -12.78
C PRO A 177 -8.49 -16.39 -14.08
N GLY A 178 -7.68 -17.45 -13.99
CA GLY A 178 -7.00 -18.04 -15.14
C GLY A 178 -5.90 -18.98 -14.69
N GLY A 179 -5.12 -19.45 -15.67
CA GLY A 179 -4.03 -20.37 -15.40
C GLY A 179 -4.48 -21.82 -15.11
N GLN A 180 -3.50 -22.71 -15.08
CA GLN A 180 -3.70 -24.10 -14.66
C GLN A 180 -3.53 -24.18 -13.16
N LYS A 181 -4.51 -24.78 -12.46
CA LYS A 181 -4.41 -25.01 -11.01
C LYS A 181 -3.27 -25.97 -10.69
N SER A 182 -2.65 -25.75 -9.54
CA SER A 182 -1.63 -26.64 -9.01
C SER A 182 -2.20 -28.04 -8.78
N GLU A 183 -1.40 -29.09 -9.00
CA GLU A 183 -1.79 -30.47 -8.66
C GLU A 183 -1.96 -30.67 -7.15
N ARG A 184 -1.24 -29.90 -6.35
CA ARG A 184 -1.33 -29.92 -4.89
C ARG A 184 -2.11 -28.71 -4.41
N PHE A 185 -2.90 -28.89 -3.36
CA PHE A 185 -3.58 -27.76 -2.72
C PHE A 185 -2.56 -26.72 -2.27
N THR A 186 -2.66 -25.51 -2.79
CA THR A 186 -1.63 -24.48 -2.64
C THR A 186 -2.19 -23.22 -1.97
N PHE A 187 -1.66 -22.91 -0.80
CA PHE A 187 -1.77 -21.60 -0.19
C PHE A 187 -0.70 -20.67 -0.76
N ILE A 188 -1.03 -19.39 -0.90
CA ILE A 188 -0.09 -18.38 -1.38
C ILE A 188 -0.13 -17.14 -0.49
N SER A 189 1.05 -16.57 -0.22
CA SER A 189 1.23 -15.28 0.44
C SER A 189 2.14 -14.41 -0.41
N VAL A 190 1.70 -13.18 -0.70
CA VAL A 190 2.49 -12.17 -1.43
C VAL A 190 2.62 -10.96 -0.52
N ALA A 191 3.78 -10.78 0.10
CA ALA A 191 3.98 -9.70 1.05
C ALA A 191 5.46 -9.41 1.29
N ARG A 192 5.76 -8.17 1.67
CA ARG A 192 7.06 -7.87 2.29
C ARG A 192 7.19 -8.65 3.60
N PHE A 193 8.33 -9.30 3.83
CA PHE A 193 8.61 -10.01 5.08
C PHE A 193 8.92 -9.00 6.21
N ALA A 194 7.89 -8.32 6.68
CA ALA A 194 7.92 -7.32 7.74
C ALA A 194 6.98 -7.74 8.89
N GLU A 195 7.25 -7.25 10.11
CA GLU A 195 6.50 -7.60 11.32
C GLU A 195 4.98 -7.48 11.14
N LYS A 196 4.52 -6.35 10.57
CA LYS A 196 3.08 -6.13 10.36
C LYS A 196 2.38 -7.11 9.41
N LYS A 197 3.15 -7.80 8.55
CA LYS A 197 2.63 -8.84 7.64
C LYS A 197 2.58 -10.24 8.28
N GLY A 198 3.13 -10.40 9.48
CA GLY A 198 3.08 -11.60 10.30
C GLY A 198 3.54 -12.89 9.62
N PRO A 199 4.68 -12.91 8.89
CA PRO A 199 5.09 -14.12 8.15
C PRO A 199 5.27 -15.33 9.08
N ILE A 200 5.75 -15.11 10.29
CA ILE A 200 5.93 -16.20 11.28
C ILE A 200 4.58 -16.72 11.80
N HIS A 201 3.57 -15.86 11.97
CA HIS A 201 2.23 -16.29 12.34
C HIS A 201 1.60 -17.15 11.24
N THR A 202 1.72 -16.73 9.97
CA THR A 202 1.28 -17.51 8.81
C THR A 202 1.96 -18.88 8.76
N LEU A 203 3.28 -18.95 8.98
CA LEU A 203 4.03 -20.20 9.01
C LEU A 203 3.62 -21.12 10.17
N ARG A 204 3.36 -20.58 11.36
CA ARG A 204 2.84 -21.34 12.51
C ARG A 204 1.45 -21.92 12.23
N ALA A 205 0.55 -21.13 11.61
CA ALA A 205 -0.76 -21.64 11.23
C ALA A 205 -0.63 -22.76 10.18
N PHE A 206 0.26 -22.58 9.20
CA PHE A 206 0.53 -23.61 8.18
C PHE A 206 1.17 -24.88 8.77
N GLU A 207 2.07 -24.77 9.76
CA GLU A 207 2.60 -25.94 10.51
C GLU A 207 1.46 -26.80 11.10
N MET A 208 0.37 -26.19 11.54
CA MET A 208 -0.79 -26.91 12.07
C MET A 208 -1.61 -27.53 10.94
N VAL A 209 -1.75 -26.87 9.81
CA VAL A 209 -2.45 -27.36 8.63
C VAL A 209 -1.83 -28.66 8.11
N ILE A 210 -0.52 -28.71 7.94
CA ILE A 210 0.17 -29.88 7.35
C ILE A 210 0.14 -31.12 8.24
N LYS A 211 -0.13 -30.99 9.55
CA LYS A 211 -0.35 -32.16 10.42
C LYS A 211 -1.58 -32.97 9.99
N GLN A 212 -2.58 -32.33 9.35
CA GLN A 212 -3.78 -32.99 8.85
C GLN A 212 -3.74 -33.19 7.33
N PHE A 213 -3.06 -32.28 6.59
CA PHE A 213 -2.92 -32.30 5.13
C PHE A 213 -1.45 -32.19 4.71
N PRO A 214 -0.64 -33.26 4.87
CA PRO A 214 0.80 -33.24 4.60
C PRO A 214 1.18 -32.86 3.16
N GLN A 215 0.28 -33.06 2.19
CA GLN A 215 0.48 -32.75 0.79
C GLN A 215 0.21 -31.29 0.43
N ALA A 216 -0.37 -30.47 1.34
CA ALA A 216 -0.61 -29.07 1.09
C ALA A 216 0.72 -28.30 0.95
N ARG A 217 0.70 -27.23 0.15
CA ARG A 217 1.84 -26.33 -0.07
C ARG A 217 1.54 -24.91 0.41
N LEU A 218 2.59 -24.20 0.81
CA LEU A 218 2.57 -22.77 1.03
C LEU A 218 3.68 -22.11 0.18
N GLN A 219 3.27 -21.27 -0.74
CA GLN A 219 4.18 -20.43 -1.52
C GLN A 219 4.24 -19.03 -0.92
N MET A 220 5.46 -18.53 -0.64
CA MET A 220 5.68 -17.22 -0.04
C MET A 220 6.52 -16.36 -0.97
N ILE A 221 5.92 -15.28 -1.48
CA ILE A 221 6.53 -14.34 -2.41
C ILE A 221 6.82 -13.02 -1.69
N GLY A 222 8.03 -12.51 -1.86
CA GLY A 222 8.52 -11.27 -1.28
C GLY A 222 9.86 -11.44 -0.61
N ASP A 223 10.35 -10.38 0.00
CA ASP A 223 11.54 -10.34 0.84
C ASP A 223 11.37 -9.32 1.97
N GLY A 224 12.34 -9.16 2.84
CA GLY A 224 12.31 -8.16 3.90
C GLY A 224 13.05 -8.57 5.17
N PRO A 225 12.96 -7.73 6.22
CA PRO A 225 13.74 -7.93 7.45
C PRO A 225 13.53 -9.29 8.13
N MET A 226 12.37 -9.91 7.98
CA MET A 226 12.04 -11.21 8.59
C MET A 226 12.29 -12.41 7.66
N TRP A 227 12.93 -12.20 6.50
CA TRP A 227 13.17 -13.26 5.51
C TRP A 227 13.99 -14.42 6.07
N GLU A 228 15.13 -14.11 6.70
CA GLU A 228 16.00 -15.16 7.25
C GLU A 228 15.39 -15.83 8.49
N GLU A 229 14.64 -15.10 9.31
CA GLU A 229 13.89 -15.67 10.44
C GLU A 229 12.83 -16.66 9.94
N ALA A 230 12.08 -16.32 8.91
CA ALA A 230 11.07 -17.19 8.30
C ALA A 230 11.70 -18.48 7.74
N LYS A 231 12.82 -18.36 7.02
CA LYS A 231 13.57 -19.52 6.51
C LYS A 231 14.13 -20.40 7.63
N ALA A 232 14.63 -19.79 8.69
CA ALA A 232 15.12 -20.53 9.86
C ALA A 232 14.00 -21.30 10.54
N PHE A 233 12.83 -20.68 10.72
CA PHE A 233 11.63 -21.34 11.26
C PHE A 233 11.25 -22.59 10.43
N VAL A 234 11.18 -22.45 9.10
CA VAL A 234 10.83 -23.56 8.20
C VAL A 234 11.82 -24.72 8.31
N ARG A 235 13.13 -24.43 8.37
CA ARG A 235 14.16 -25.48 8.58
C ARG A 235 14.04 -26.16 9.94
N GLU A 236 13.87 -25.38 11.02
CA GLU A 236 13.74 -25.90 12.38
C GLU A 236 12.51 -26.81 12.53
N LYS A 237 11.41 -26.45 11.88
CA LYS A 237 10.14 -27.21 11.93
C LYS A 237 10.05 -28.33 10.90
N GLY A 238 11.07 -28.52 10.04
CA GLY A 238 11.08 -29.59 9.03
C GLY A 238 10.05 -29.38 7.91
N LEU A 239 9.69 -28.11 7.59
CA LEU A 239 8.65 -27.75 6.62
C LEU A 239 9.18 -27.50 5.21
N SER A 240 10.46 -27.79 4.94
CA SER A 240 11.15 -27.41 3.70
C SER A 240 10.55 -28.05 2.43
N GLU A 241 9.82 -29.16 2.55
CA GLU A 241 9.16 -29.80 1.41
C GLU A 241 7.79 -29.16 1.09
N GLN A 242 7.16 -28.50 2.08
CA GLN A 242 5.82 -27.94 1.96
C GLN A 242 5.82 -26.42 1.79
N VAL A 243 6.88 -25.73 2.23
CA VAL A 243 6.99 -24.26 2.15
C VAL A 243 8.04 -23.87 1.14
N GLU A 244 7.63 -23.10 0.15
CA GLU A 244 8.49 -22.58 -0.91
C GLU A 244 8.65 -21.07 -0.78
N PHE A 245 9.89 -20.59 -0.67
CA PHE A 245 10.23 -19.17 -0.67
C PHE A 245 10.69 -18.76 -2.07
N LEU A 246 9.89 -17.91 -2.73
CA LEU A 246 10.09 -17.54 -4.13
C LEU A 246 10.86 -16.22 -4.32
N GLY A 247 11.13 -15.48 -3.22
CA GLY A 247 11.82 -14.19 -3.28
C GLY A 247 10.92 -13.05 -3.76
N ALA A 248 11.51 -11.87 -3.93
CA ALA A 248 10.80 -10.72 -4.45
C ALA A 248 10.53 -10.88 -5.95
N MET A 249 9.32 -10.60 -6.37
CA MET A 249 8.84 -10.70 -7.75
C MET A 249 8.04 -9.46 -8.14
N SER A 250 8.06 -9.09 -9.41
CA SER A 250 7.13 -8.13 -10.00
C SER A 250 5.72 -8.71 -10.12
N GLN A 251 4.72 -7.85 -10.31
CA GLN A 251 3.32 -8.26 -10.51
C GLN A 251 3.16 -9.26 -11.68
N ALA A 252 3.88 -9.03 -12.78
CA ALA A 252 3.84 -9.91 -13.94
C ALA A 252 4.42 -11.30 -13.64
N GLU A 253 5.46 -11.38 -12.78
CA GLU A 253 6.11 -12.64 -12.40
C GLU A 253 5.25 -13.44 -11.41
N TYR A 254 4.61 -12.80 -10.43
CA TYR A 254 3.81 -13.55 -9.44
C TYR A 254 2.35 -13.79 -9.84
N LEU A 255 1.81 -13.10 -10.83
CA LEU A 255 0.44 -13.32 -11.30
C LEU A 255 0.12 -14.79 -11.64
N PRO A 256 0.98 -15.54 -12.37
CA PRO A 256 0.73 -16.96 -12.62
C PRO A 256 0.62 -17.80 -11.35
N TYR A 257 1.38 -17.47 -10.29
CA TYR A 257 1.31 -18.16 -9.00
C TYR A 257 -0.03 -17.87 -8.28
N LEU A 258 -0.51 -16.63 -8.29
CA LEU A 258 -1.84 -16.30 -7.78
C LEU A 258 -2.92 -17.09 -8.52
N GLN A 259 -2.86 -17.15 -9.84
CA GLN A 259 -3.84 -17.88 -10.66
C GLN A 259 -3.82 -19.38 -10.43
N ALA A 260 -2.66 -19.96 -10.10
CA ALA A 260 -2.48 -21.38 -9.84
C ALA A 260 -2.85 -21.80 -8.41
N ALA A 261 -2.82 -20.88 -7.43
CA ALA A 261 -3.11 -21.15 -6.03
C ALA A 261 -4.61 -21.36 -5.75
N ASP A 262 -4.94 -21.90 -4.57
CA ASP A 262 -6.31 -22.17 -4.11
C ASP A 262 -6.81 -21.17 -3.09
N VAL A 263 -5.94 -20.69 -2.18
CA VAL A 263 -6.27 -19.78 -1.08
C VAL A 263 -5.13 -18.79 -0.87
N PHE A 264 -5.47 -17.52 -0.70
CA PHE A 264 -4.52 -16.51 -0.27
C PHE A 264 -4.47 -16.43 1.26
N VAL A 265 -3.26 -16.32 1.84
CA VAL A 265 -3.07 -16.27 3.30
C VAL A 265 -2.14 -15.13 3.71
N GLN A 266 -2.54 -14.35 4.74
CA GLN A 266 -1.70 -13.31 5.33
C GLN A 266 -2.16 -12.99 6.76
N HIS A 267 -1.27 -13.10 7.76
CA HIS A 267 -1.59 -12.82 9.16
C HIS A 267 -1.08 -11.44 9.57
N SER A 268 -1.77 -10.39 9.15
CA SER A 268 -1.37 -9.01 9.49
C SER A 268 -1.65 -8.68 10.95
N ILE A 269 -0.75 -7.87 11.55
CA ILE A 269 -0.84 -7.44 12.96
C ILE A 269 -0.45 -5.97 13.09
N ILE A 270 -0.93 -5.31 14.15
CA ILE A 270 -0.40 -4.01 14.58
C ILE A 270 0.96 -4.24 15.24
N THR A 271 1.99 -3.56 14.76
CA THR A 271 3.31 -3.62 15.38
C THR A 271 3.35 -2.83 16.69
N LYS A 272 4.35 -3.09 17.53
CA LYS A 272 4.56 -2.31 18.77
C LYS A 272 4.75 -0.81 18.52
N ALA A 273 5.23 -0.43 17.32
CA ALA A 273 5.38 0.97 16.92
C ALA A 273 4.06 1.62 16.43
N GLY A 274 2.97 0.83 16.33
CA GLY A 274 1.68 1.27 15.81
C GLY A 274 1.59 1.22 14.27
N ASP A 275 2.63 0.69 13.58
CA ASP A 275 2.55 0.50 12.13
C ASP A 275 1.52 -0.59 11.80
N SER A 276 0.64 -0.30 10.87
CA SER A 276 -0.47 -1.16 10.46
C SER A 276 -0.69 -1.07 8.94
N GLU A 277 -1.53 -1.96 8.43
CA GLU A 277 -1.93 -1.92 7.02
C GLU A 277 -2.82 -0.71 6.70
N GLY A 278 -2.75 -0.27 5.46
CA GLY A 278 -3.82 0.50 4.84
C GLY A 278 -4.81 -0.43 4.15
N THR A 279 -4.82 -0.40 2.82
CA THR A 279 -5.46 -1.41 1.98
C THR A 279 -4.39 -2.40 1.53
N PRO A 280 -4.44 -3.68 1.90
CA PRO A 280 -3.43 -4.66 1.50
C PRO A 280 -3.62 -5.09 0.04
N VAL A 281 -2.88 -4.45 -0.87
CA VAL A 281 -3.02 -4.61 -2.33
C VAL A 281 -2.93 -6.07 -2.77
N ALA A 282 -2.03 -6.87 -2.18
CA ALA A 282 -1.90 -8.29 -2.51
C ALA A 282 -3.19 -9.11 -2.21
N ILE A 283 -3.96 -8.73 -1.18
CA ILE A 283 -5.29 -9.32 -0.93
C ILE A 283 -6.25 -8.96 -2.06
N LEU A 284 -6.24 -7.70 -2.54
CA LEU A 284 -7.08 -7.27 -3.65
C LEU A 284 -6.72 -8.02 -4.94
N GLU A 285 -5.43 -8.21 -5.21
CA GLU A 285 -4.91 -8.91 -6.39
C GLU A 285 -5.30 -10.40 -6.36
N ALA A 286 -5.14 -11.05 -5.22
CA ALA A 286 -5.55 -12.44 -5.02
C ALA A 286 -7.06 -12.61 -5.18
N ALA A 287 -7.86 -11.75 -4.54
CA ALA A 287 -9.32 -11.77 -4.67
C ALA A 287 -9.77 -11.45 -6.11
N ALA A 288 -9.06 -10.55 -6.81
CA ALA A 288 -9.27 -10.31 -8.24
C ALA A 288 -8.99 -11.53 -9.10
N CYS A 289 -8.03 -12.38 -8.71
CA CYS A 289 -7.79 -13.69 -9.34
C CYS A 289 -8.81 -14.77 -8.92
N GLY A 290 -9.79 -14.44 -8.08
CA GLY A 290 -10.83 -15.37 -7.63
C GLY A 290 -10.37 -16.26 -6.48
N LEU A 291 -9.36 -15.86 -5.70
CA LEU A 291 -8.93 -16.57 -4.50
C LEU A 291 -9.71 -16.10 -3.27
N PRO A 292 -10.29 -17.00 -2.47
CA PRO A 292 -10.72 -16.65 -1.12
C PRO A 292 -9.49 -16.33 -0.26
N THR A 293 -9.66 -15.43 0.70
CA THR A 293 -8.58 -14.98 1.57
C THR A 293 -8.79 -15.49 2.99
N VAL A 294 -7.73 -16.03 3.62
CA VAL A 294 -7.66 -16.19 5.08
C VAL A 294 -6.71 -15.13 5.64
N SER A 295 -7.23 -14.24 6.50
CA SER A 295 -6.44 -13.15 7.05
C SER A 295 -6.91 -12.76 8.46
N THR A 296 -6.53 -11.58 8.92
CA THR A 296 -6.89 -11.07 10.26
C THR A 296 -7.86 -9.89 10.19
N ARG A 297 -8.65 -9.67 11.25
CA ARG A 297 -9.46 -8.46 11.46
C ARG A 297 -8.55 -7.28 11.82
N HIS A 298 -7.70 -6.90 10.85
CA HIS A 298 -6.66 -5.89 11.00
C HIS A 298 -6.88 -4.72 10.05
N ALA A 299 -6.91 -3.50 10.59
CA ALA A 299 -6.95 -2.24 9.83
C ALA A 299 -7.98 -2.25 8.68
N GLY A 300 -7.55 -2.05 7.43
CA GLY A 300 -8.42 -2.04 6.24
C GLY A 300 -8.73 -3.43 5.64
N ILE A 301 -8.30 -4.53 6.25
CA ILE A 301 -8.57 -5.89 5.74
C ILE A 301 -10.07 -6.24 5.78
N PRO A 302 -10.84 -5.92 6.86
CA PRO A 302 -12.27 -6.19 6.90
C PRO A 302 -13.10 -5.43 5.85
N ASP A 303 -12.55 -4.34 5.29
CA ASP A 303 -13.19 -3.62 4.17
C ASP A 303 -13.01 -4.39 2.84
N ALA A 304 -11.89 -5.11 2.69
CA ALA A 304 -11.53 -5.85 1.48
C ALA A 304 -12.01 -7.32 1.51
N VAL A 305 -12.12 -7.91 2.71
CA VAL A 305 -12.51 -9.30 2.93
C VAL A 305 -13.78 -9.36 3.78
N ILE A 306 -14.88 -9.75 3.15
CA ILE A 306 -16.17 -9.91 3.84
C ILE A 306 -16.22 -11.32 4.45
N GLU A 307 -16.28 -11.39 5.78
CA GLU A 307 -16.31 -12.63 6.58
C GLU A 307 -17.37 -13.60 6.10
N GLY A 308 -16.95 -14.85 5.79
CA GLY A 308 -17.84 -15.92 5.34
C GLY A 308 -18.36 -15.79 3.91
N GLU A 309 -18.14 -14.63 3.25
CA GLU A 309 -18.59 -14.36 1.89
C GLU A 309 -17.44 -14.34 0.87
N THR A 310 -16.33 -13.61 1.16
CA THR A 310 -15.18 -13.51 0.27
C THR A 310 -13.92 -14.12 0.85
N GLY A 311 -13.95 -14.54 2.11
CA GLY A 311 -12.85 -15.13 2.85
C GLY A 311 -13.21 -15.33 4.31
N LEU A 312 -12.20 -15.69 5.12
CA LEU A 312 -12.31 -15.92 6.54
C LEU A 312 -11.31 -15.04 7.30
N LEU A 313 -11.77 -14.42 8.38
CA LEU A 313 -10.98 -13.52 9.20
C LEU A 313 -10.86 -14.03 10.64
N THR A 314 -9.65 -13.98 11.17
CA THR A 314 -9.36 -14.28 12.58
C THR A 314 -8.89 -13.03 13.31
N ASP A 315 -8.74 -13.10 14.63
CA ASP A 315 -8.15 -11.98 15.36
C ASP A 315 -6.62 -11.95 15.19
N GLU A 316 -6.02 -10.78 15.41
CA GLU A 316 -4.57 -10.65 15.41
C GLU A 316 -3.95 -11.61 16.44
N HIS A 317 -2.85 -12.27 16.07
CA HIS A 317 -2.14 -13.29 16.86
C HIS A 317 -2.91 -14.62 17.07
N ASP A 318 -4.15 -14.76 16.57
CA ASP A 318 -4.90 -16.01 16.63
C ASP A 318 -4.42 -16.97 15.50
N VAL A 319 -3.29 -17.61 15.77
CA VAL A 319 -2.68 -18.61 14.88
C VAL A 319 -3.56 -19.85 14.73
N GLN A 320 -4.22 -20.27 15.82
CA GLN A 320 -5.12 -21.42 15.85
C GLN A 320 -6.33 -21.18 14.93
N GLY A 321 -7.02 -20.04 15.10
CA GLY A 321 -8.17 -19.70 14.26
C GLY A 321 -7.79 -19.58 12.79
N MET A 322 -6.59 -19.05 12.48
CA MET A 322 -6.09 -19.03 11.10
C MET A 322 -5.88 -20.44 10.53
N ALA A 323 -5.32 -21.35 11.31
CA ALA A 323 -5.15 -22.74 10.89
C ALA A 323 -6.52 -23.42 10.65
N GLU A 324 -7.49 -23.22 11.54
CA GLU A 324 -8.86 -23.75 11.41
C GLU A 324 -9.56 -23.19 10.16
N ALA A 325 -9.42 -21.91 9.87
CA ALA A 325 -9.94 -21.29 8.65
C ALA A 325 -9.29 -21.89 7.38
N CYS A 326 -7.99 -22.12 7.40
CA CYS A 326 -7.28 -22.79 6.30
C CYS A 326 -7.79 -24.23 6.11
N LEU A 327 -7.93 -24.99 7.20
CA LEU A 327 -8.45 -26.36 7.18
C LEU A 327 -9.89 -26.42 6.66
N PHE A 328 -10.74 -25.48 7.06
CA PHE A 328 -12.10 -25.35 6.55
C PHE A 328 -12.11 -25.22 5.02
N LEU A 329 -11.28 -24.35 4.45
CA LEU A 329 -11.24 -24.13 3.00
C LEU A 329 -10.61 -25.30 2.22
N ILE A 330 -9.74 -26.11 2.82
CA ILE A 330 -9.29 -27.37 2.22
C ILE A 330 -10.43 -28.38 2.14
N GLN A 331 -11.15 -28.55 3.26
CA GLN A 331 -12.18 -29.59 3.41
C GLN A 331 -13.49 -29.26 2.68
N ASN A 332 -13.78 -27.97 2.45
CA ASN A 332 -15.05 -27.50 1.91
C ASN A 332 -14.85 -26.80 0.55
N GLU A 333 -14.68 -27.61 -0.50
CA GLU A 333 -14.43 -27.10 -1.86
C GLU A 333 -15.54 -26.18 -2.36
N ALA A 334 -16.80 -26.51 -2.12
CA ALA A 334 -17.93 -25.71 -2.57
C ALA A 334 -17.91 -24.29 -1.97
N ASP A 335 -17.61 -24.17 -0.67
CA ASP A 335 -17.47 -22.87 0.00
C ASP A 335 -16.25 -22.11 -0.51
N ARG A 336 -15.12 -22.78 -0.69
CA ARG A 336 -13.90 -22.20 -1.24
C ARG A 336 -14.16 -21.57 -2.62
N LEU A 337 -14.80 -22.32 -3.53
CA LEU A 337 -15.11 -21.83 -4.87
C LEU A 337 -16.14 -20.69 -4.84
N ARG A 338 -17.19 -20.82 -4.02
CA ARG A 338 -18.19 -19.77 -3.82
C ARG A 338 -17.55 -18.48 -3.31
N MET A 339 -16.70 -18.57 -2.28
CA MET A 339 -15.99 -17.41 -1.72
C MET A 339 -15.06 -16.77 -2.76
N GLY A 340 -14.37 -17.56 -3.57
CA GLY A 340 -13.50 -17.05 -4.63
C GLY A 340 -14.28 -16.24 -5.69
N VAL A 341 -15.45 -16.73 -6.11
CA VAL A 341 -16.33 -16.00 -7.04
C VAL A 341 -16.86 -14.71 -6.42
N SER A 342 -17.28 -14.76 -5.16
CA SER A 342 -17.73 -13.58 -4.42
C SER A 342 -16.62 -12.57 -4.22
N ALA A 343 -15.39 -13.02 -3.91
CA ALA A 343 -14.21 -12.18 -3.76
C ALA A 343 -13.93 -11.40 -5.06
N ARG A 344 -13.88 -12.07 -6.20
CA ARG A 344 -13.71 -11.44 -7.51
C ARG A 344 -14.76 -10.36 -7.75
N LYS A 345 -16.03 -10.68 -7.56
CA LYS A 345 -17.14 -9.74 -7.76
C LYS A 345 -17.04 -8.52 -6.86
N HIS A 346 -16.69 -8.73 -5.58
CA HIS A 346 -16.48 -7.65 -4.62
C HIS A 346 -15.38 -6.68 -5.07
N ILE A 347 -14.24 -7.20 -5.53
CA ILE A 347 -13.13 -6.40 -6.02
C ILE A 347 -13.50 -5.64 -7.31
N GLU A 348 -14.14 -6.26 -8.27
CA GLU A 348 -14.59 -5.59 -9.50
C GLU A 348 -15.55 -4.42 -9.22
N MET A 349 -16.42 -4.56 -8.23
CA MET A 349 -17.36 -3.50 -7.88
C MET A 349 -16.72 -2.35 -7.11
N ASN A 350 -15.84 -2.65 -6.14
CA ASN A 350 -15.44 -1.70 -5.12
C ASN A 350 -13.96 -1.25 -5.20
N TYR A 351 -13.09 -2.08 -5.85
CA TYR A 351 -11.63 -1.88 -5.83
C TYR A 351 -11.00 -1.81 -7.22
N ASP A 352 -11.80 -1.69 -8.29
CA ASP A 352 -11.29 -1.46 -9.64
C ASP A 352 -10.53 -0.12 -9.69
N VAL A 353 -9.25 -0.17 -10.04
CA VAL A 353 -8.35 0.99 -10.06
C VAL A 353 -8.85 2.09 -11.00
N VAL A 354 -9.53 1.75 -12.10
CA VAL A 354 -10.09 2.74 -13.03
C VAL A 354 -11.18 3.55 -12.35
N LYS A 355 -12.12 2.86 -11.66
CA LYS A 355 -13.22 3.51 -10.93
C LYS A 355 -12.71 4.37 -9.77
N LEU A 356 -11.74 3.85 -9.00
CA LEU A 356 -11.16 4.56 -7.87
C LEU A 356 -10.35 5.78 -8.31
N SER A 357 -9.60 5.67 -9.41
CA SER A 357 -8.88 6.80 -10.00
C SER A 357 -9.81 7.90 -10.50
N GLN A 358 -10.99 7.54 -11.01
CA GLN A 358 -12.03 8.52 -11.35
C GLN A 358 -12.55 9.26 -10.10
N LYS A 359 -12.73 8.54 -8.98
CA LYS A 359 -13.07 9.17 -7.68
C LYS A 359 -11.97 10.12 -7.22
N ILE A 360 -10.70 9.72 -7.29
CA ILE A 360 -9.56 10.59 -6.98
C ILE A 360 -9.57 11.82 -7.90
N LYS A 361 -9.75 11.62 -9.21
CA LYS A 361 -9.86 12.71 -10.18
C LYS A 361 -10.97 13.71 -9.80
N SER A 362 -12.12 13.24 -9.36
CA SER A 362 -13.24 14.09 -9.00
C SER A 362 -12.95 14.98 -7.79
N VAL A 363 -12.30 14.44 -6.73
CA VAL A 363 -11.99 15.21 -5.51
C VAL A 363 -10.76 16.11 -5.67
N VAL A 364 -9.82 15.75 -6.54
CA VAL A 364 -8.63 16.56 -6.86
C VAL A 364 -8.99 17.72 -7.81
N LYS A 365 -10.01 17.54 -8.68
CA LYS A 365 -10.43 18.53 -9.68
C LYS A 365 -11.40 19.60 -9.16
N PHE A 366 -11.99 19.43 -7.99
CA PHE A 366 -12.91 20.42 -7.45
C PHE A 366 -12.14 21.69 -7.07
N VAL A 367 -11.96 22.57 -8.02
CA VAL A 367 -12.03 24.02 -8.01
C VAL A 367 -11.43 24.57 -9.32
N VAL A 368 -12.27 24.73 -10.32
CA VAL A 368 -12.21 25.89 -11.20
C VAL A 368 -13.65 26.41 -11.21
N LEU A 369 -13.94 27.23 -10.24
CA LEU A 369 -15.03 28.21 -10.31
C LEU A 369 -14.39 29.56 -10.62
#